data_1abc1d9ed2910c6f10d8ee5abf63cd98
#
_entry.id   1abc1d9ed2910c6f10d8ee5abf63cd98
#
_cell.length_a   1.000
_cell.length_b   1.000
_cell.length_c   1.000
_cell.angle_alpha   90.00
_cell.angle_beta   90.00
_cell.angle_gamma   90.00
#
_symmetry.space_group_name_H-M   'P 1'
#
loop_
_entity.id
_entity.type
_entity.pdbx_description
1 polymer ?
#
loop_
_entity_poly.entity_id
_entity_poly.type
_entity_poly.pdbx_seq_one_letter_code
_entity_poly.pdbx_strand_id
1 'polypeptide(L)'
;MNAVPMTETARAAASRIFADDLAQGYRIAGCHRYNAADGTELFRVVRLKHAERDKVIIPIHRDGFRYRKGRGARPDAGWLLYVPPYPLVDTNPVYVVEGEACADALARLGVAATTSGGCESANTTDWTPLQGRSVRVWPDNDAAGAKYAAGVTERLRAIGCVVECLDVAALGLPDKGDCVDWLAQHPEATAAEIHALPAVKQTAHNGGTAPEPLRRPLPPAEPYPLDALGDVLGGAAKAIHRVVQAPAGLCGQSVLSAASLAAQAHADVFTHGAPEPL
;
A
#
# COMPACT_ATOMS: atom_id res chain seq x y z
N MET A 1 -9.22 -21.51 -49.67
CA MET A 1 -9.80 -20.63 -48.65
C MET A 1 -9.39 -21.17 -47.29
N ASN A 2 -8.39 -20.54 -46.64
CA ASN A 2 -8.06 -20.90 -45.27
C ASN A 2 -9.14 -20.32 -44.34
N ALA A 3 -9.92 -21.20 -43.72
CA ALA A 3 -10.89 -20.79 -42.71
C ALA A 3 -10.19 -20.03 -41.59
N VAL A 4 -10.56 -18.78 -41.33
CA VAL A 4 -10.11 -18.03 -40.17
C VAL A 4 -10.51 -18.84 -38.93
N PRO A 5 -9.56 -19.26 -38.08
CA PRO A 5 -9.90 -20.06 -36.91
C PRO A 5 -10.84 -19.26 -36.01
N MET A 6 -12.02 -19.83 -35.72
CA MET A 6 -12.98 -19.21 -34.79
C MET A 6 -12.36 -19.07 -33.42
N THR A 7 -12.37 -17.85 -32.90
CA THR A 7 -11.88 -17.55 -31.55
C THR A 7 -12.79 -18.20 -30.51
N GLU A 8 -12.20 -19.00 -29.61
CA GLU A 8 -12.91 -19.66 -28.52
C GLU A 8 -13.56 -18.63 -27.58
N THR A 9 -14.83 -18.80 -27.24
CA THR A 9 -15.49 -17.99 -26.21
C THR A 9 -15.05 -18.40 -24.82
N ALA A 10 -15.04 -17.47 -23.85
CA ALA A 10 -14.66 -17.77 -22.47
C ALA A 10 -15.56 -18.85 -21.84
N ARG A 11 -16.85 -18.91 -22.21
CA ARG A 11 -17.77 -19.93 -21.70
C ARG A 11 -17.42 -21.32 -22.26
N ALA A 12 -17.16 -21.43 -23.55
CA ALA A 12 -16.74 -22.69 -24.18
C ALA A 12 -15.40 -23.16 -23.60
N ALA A 13 -14.47 -22.23 -23.42
CA ALA A 13 -13.19 -22.49 -22.78
C ALA A 13 -13.36 -23.03 -21.35
N ALA A 14 -14.18 -22.38 -20.53
CA ALA A 14 -14.43 -22.83 -19.16
C ALA A 14 -15.05 -24.23 -19.15
N SER A 15 -16.05 -24.51 -19.99
CA SER A 15 -16.64 -25.85 -20.09
C SER A 15 -15.62 -26.92 -20.50
N ARG A 16 -14.71 -26.60 -21.41
CA ARG A 16 -13.65 -27.52 -21.86
C ARG A 16 -12.56 -27.71 -20.80
N ILE A 17 -12.10 -26.61 -20.18
CA ILE A 17 -10.97 -26.62 -19.23
C ILE A 17 -11.36 -27.33 -17.93
N PHE A 18 -12.63 -27.23 -17.53
CA PHE A 18 -13.18 -27.76 -16.29
C PHE A 18 -14.15 -28.92 -16.53
N ALA A 19 -14.01 -29.64 -17.65
CA ALA A 19 -14.91 -30.74 -18.01
C ALA A 19 -14.96 -31.83 -16.90
N ASP A 20 -13.83 -32.18 -16.31
CA ASP A 20 -13.75 -33.18 -15.25
C ASP A 20 -14.41 -32.68 -13.95
N ASP A 21 -14.21 -31.42 -13.60
CA ASP A 21 -14.86 -30.80 -12.44
C ASP A 21 -16.38 -30.76 -12.63
N LEU A 22 -16.83 -30.38 -13.83
CA LEU A 22 -18.26 -30.36 -14.16
C LEU A 22 -18.88 -31.76 -14.11
N ALA A 23 -18.16 -32.79 -14.58
CA ALA A 23 -18.60 -34.19 -14.48
C ALA A 23 -18.69 -34.67 -13.02
N GLN A 24 -17.93 -34.07 -12.11
CA GLN A 24 -17.98 -34.32 -10.66
C GLN A 24 -19.05 -33.51 -9.92
N GLY A 25 -19.92 -32.78 -10.62
CA GLY A 25 -21.02 -32.03 -10.01
C GLY A 25 -20.75 -30.57 -9.72
N TYR A 26 -19.57 -30.06 -10.09
CA TYR A 26 -19.32 -28.63 -10.02
C TYR A 26 -20.14 -27.88 -11.07
N ARG A 27 -20.43 -26.62 -10.80
CA ARG A 27 -21.07 -25.71 -11.76
C ARG A 27 -20.27 -24.40 -11.85
N ILE A 28 -20.22 -23.82 -13.03
CA ILE A 28 -19.62 -22.50 -13.23
C ILE A 28 -20.53 -21.46 -12.57
N ALA A 29 -20.04 -20.85 -11.48
CA ALA A 29 -20.78 -19.87 -10.70
C ALA A 29 -20.38 -18.41 -11.03
N GLY A 30 -19.23 -18.20 -11.67
CA GLY A 30 -18.75 -16.89 -12.09
C GLY A 30 -17.60 -17.00 -13.10
N CYS A 31 -17.44 -15.96 -13.93
CA CYS A 31 -16.35 -15.84 -14.89
C CYS A 31 -15.99 -14.35 -15.01
N HIS A 32 -15.12 -13.88 -14.10
CA HIS A 32 -14.79 -12.48 -13.90
C HIS A 32 -13.62 -12.08 -14.80
N ARG A 33 -13.77 -10.97 -15.53
CA ARG A 33 -12.79 -10.52 -16.52
C ARG A 33 -11.87 -9.45 -15.96
N TYR A 34 -10.58 -9.62 -16.14
CA TYR A 34 -9.55 -8.64 -15.82
C TYR A 34 -9.02 -8.02 -17.09
N ASN A 35 -9.09 -6.70 -17.18
CA ASN A 35 -8.66 -5.93 -18.33
C ASN A 35 -7.51 -5.01 -17.97
N ALA A 36 -6.60 -4.80 -18.93
CA ALA A 36 -5.68 -3.68 -18.92
C ALA A 36 -6.42 -2.35 -19.06
N ALA A 37 -5.73 -1.24 -18.81
CA ALA A 37 -6.30 0.11 -18.90
C ALA A 37 -6.84 0.46 -20.29
N ASP A 38 -6.30 -0.14 -21.34
CA ASP A 38 -6.78 0.00 -22.73
C ASP A 38 -8.02 -0.87 -23.06
N GLY A 39 -8.54 -1.62 -22.06
CA GLY A 39 -9.67 -2.52 -22.22
C GLY A 39 -9.30 -3.92 -22.73
N THR A 40 -8.02 -4.18 -23.05
CA THR A 40 -7.56 -5.51 -23.46
C THR A 40 -7.74 -6.52 -22.34
N GLU A 41 -8.35 -7.67 -22.64
CA GLU A 41 -8.51 -8.75 -21.68
C GLU A 41 -7.16 -9.41 -21.39
N LEU A 42 -6.75 -9.43 -20.14
CA LEU A 42 -5.52 -10.10 -19.69
C LEU A 42 -5.81 -11.55 -19.27
N PHE A 43 -6.78 -11.74 -18.41
CA PHE A 43 -7.20 -13.07 -17.94
C PHE A 43 -8.63 -13.00 -17.38
N ARG A 44 -9.16 -14.18 -17.06
CA ARG A 44 -10.42 -14.33 -16.35
C ARG A 44 -10.22 -15.20 -15.13
N VAL A 45 -11.01 -14.97 -14.11
CA VAL A 45 -11.11 -15.85 -12.94
C VAL A 45 -12.43 -16.62 -13.04
N VAL A 46 -12.33 -17.94 -13.15
CA VAL A 46 -13.50 -18.84 -13.18
C VAL A 46 -13.72 -19.38 -11.77
N ARG A 47 -14.93 -19.17 -11.25
CA ARG A 47 -15.37 -19.70 -9.96
C ARG A 47 -16.30 -20.87 -10.19
N LEU A 48 -15.94 -22.02 -9.65
CA LEU A 48 -16.76 -23.22 -9.62
C LEU A 48 -17.33 -23.43 -8.23
N LYS A 49 -18.60 -23.81 -8.12
CA LYS A 49 -19.26 -24.19 -6.87
C LYS A 49 -19.77 -25.63 -6.96
N HIS A 50 -19.68 -26.35 -5.85
CA HIS A 50 -20.25 -27.68 -5.63
C HIS A 50 -21.20 -27.61 -4.43
N ALA A 51 -22.17 -28.52 -4.35
CA ALA A 51 -23.12 -28.57 -3.23
C ALA A 51 -22.45 -28.98 -1.90
N GLU A 52 -21.49 -29.87 -1.96
CA GLU A 52 -20.89 -30.53 -0.79
C GLU A 52 -19.37 -30.38 -0.70
N ARG A 53 -18.73 -29.68 -1.65
CA ARG A 53 -17.27 -29.51 -1.70
C ARG A 53 -16.92 -28.02 -1.76
N ASP A 54 -15.67 -27.73 -1.41
CA ASP A 54 -15.14 -26.38 -1.47
C ASP A 54 -15.20 -25.77 -2.87
N LYS A 55 -15.40 -24.45 -2.93
CA LYS A 55 -15.33 -23.69 -4.16
C LYS A 55 -13.94 -23.81 -4.79
N VAL A 56 -13.88 -23.91 -6.10
CA VAL A 56 -12.64 -23.90 -6.89
C VAL A 56 -12.56 -22.56 -7.65
N ILE A 57 -11.44 -21.87 -7.54
CA ILE A 57 -11.20 -20.57 -8.19
C ILE A 57 -9.92 -20.69 -9.01
N ILE A 58 -10.06 -20.62 -10.32
CA ILE A 58 -8.92 -20.84 -11.24
C ILE A 58 -8.92 -19.72 -12.30
N PRO A 59 -7.79 -19.01 -12.47
CA PRO A 59 -7.62 -18.08 -13.57
C PRO A 59 -7.42 -18.84 -14.90
N ILE A 60 -7.91 -18.24 -15.98
CA ILE A 60 -7.66 -18.65 -17.35
C ILE A 60 -7.26 -17.43 -18.18
N HIS A 61 -6.31 -17.55 -19.06
CA HIS A 61 -5.87 -16.48 -19.97
C HIS A 61 -5.91 -16.93 -21.41
N ARG A 62 -6.00 -15.97 -22.32
CA ARG A 62 -5.97 -16.22 -23.75
C ARG A 62 -4.54 -16.49 -24.23
N ASP A 63 -4.38 -17.60 -24.95
CA ASP A 63 -3.14 -17.95 -25.64
C ASP A 63 -3.51 -18.22 -27.11
N GLY A 64 -3.26 -17.23 -27.95
CA GLY A 64 -3.73 -17.22 -29.33
C GLY A 64 -5.27 -17.33 -29.45
N PHE A 65 -5.76 -18.38 -30.09
CA PHE A 65 -7.20 -18.58 -30.32
C PHE A 65 -7.93 -19.32 -29.20
N ARG A 66 -7.21 -19.79 -28.15
CA ARG A 66 -7.75 -20.60 -27.06
C ARG A 66 -7.41 -20.00 -25.69
N TYR A 67 -8.17 -20.46 -24.69
CA TYR A 67 -7.85 -20.20 -23.29
C TYR A 67 -7.08 -21.35 -22.67
N ARG A 68 -6.16 -21.01 -21.74
CA ARG A 68 -5.38 -21.94 -20.92
C ARG A 68 -5.54 -21.60 -19.44
N LYS A 69 -5.31 -22.58 -18.53
CA LYS A 69 -5.24 -22.34 -17.09
C LYS A 69 -4.05 -21.41 -16.77
N GLY A 70 -4.23 -20.50 -15.82
CA GLY A 70 -3.24 -19.51 -15.39
C GLY A 70 -3.62 -18.06 -15.73
N ARG A 71 -2.83 -17.13 -15.24
CA ARG A 71 -3.04 -15.68 -15.46
C ARG A 71 -2.28 -15.12 -16.68
N GLY A 72 -1.44 -15.93 -17.31
CA GLY A 72 -0.50 -15.43 -18.34
C GLY A 72 0.69 -14.70 -17.73
N ALA A 73 1.30 -13.80 -18.51
CA ALA A 73 2.42 -12.99 -18.04
C ALA A 73 1.96 -11.98 -16.98
N ARG A 74 2.74 -11.87 -15.89
CA ARG A 74 2.46 -10.88 -14.85
C ARG A 74 2.94 -9.50 -15.33
N PRO A 75 2.11 -8.45 -15.20
CA PRO A 75 2.56 -7.08 -15.42
C PRO A 75 3.67 -6.67 -14.42
N ASP A 76 4.58 -5.80 -14.83
CA ASP A 76 5.72 -5.36 -14.00
C ASP A 76 5.26 -4.68 -12.71
N ALA A 77 4.20 -3.87 -12.77
CA ALA A 77 3.61 -3.18 -11.62
C ALA A 77 2.89 -4.10 -10.63
N GLY A 78 2.58 -5.33 -11.02
CA GLY A 78 1.79 -6.27 -10.24
C GLY A 78 0.51 -6.72 -10.94
N TRP A 79 -0.29 -7.57 -10.26
CA TRP A 79 -1.60 -7.97 -10.76
C TRP A 79 -2.58 -6.81 -10.62
N LEU A 80 -3.48 -6.68 -11.60
CA LEU A 80 -4.47 -5.62 -11.60
C LEU A 80 -5.55 -5.86 -10.54
N LEU A 81 -6.12 -4.76 -10.05
CA LEU A 81 -7.37 -4.78 -9.32
C LEU A 81 -8.51 -5.19 -10.24
N TYR A 82 -9.47 -5.94 -9.70
CA TYR A 82 -10.69 -6.28 -10.42
C TYR A 82 -11.59 -5.07 -10.57
N VAL A 83 -12.00 -4.79 -11.78
CA VAL A 83 -13.01 -3.76 -12.08
C VAL A 83 -14.31 -4.45 -12.45
N PRO A 84 -15.37 -4.34 -11.63
CA PRO A 84 -16.68 -4.88 -11.97
C PRO A 84 -17.20 -4.34 -13.30
N PRO A 85 -18.00 -5.10 -14.05
CA PRO A 85 -18.52 -4.70 -15.37
C PRO A 85 -19.68 -3.68 -15.27
N TYR A 86 -19.74 -2.92 -14.20
CA TYR A 86 -20.72 -1.86 -13.96
C TYR A 86 -20.03 -0.51 -14.02
N PRO A 87 -20.74 0.57 -14.42
CA PRO A 87 -20.15 1.89 -14.43
C PRO A 87 -19.60 2.21 -13.03
N LEU A 88 -18.29 2.37 -12.92
CA LEU A 88 -17.70 2.95 -11.73
C LEU A 88 -18.17 4.39 -11.67
N VAL A 89 -19.13 4.65 -10.83
CA VAL A 89 -19.39 6.02 -10.41
C VAL A 89 -18.14 6.46 -9.68
N ASP A 90 -17.61 7.64 -9.99
CA ASP A 90 -16.44 8.19 -9.29
C ASP A 90 -16.84 8.63 -7.88
N THR A 91 -17.27 7.65 -7.09
CA THR A 91 -17.76 7.83 -5.72
C THR A 91 -16.68 7.44 -4.73
N ASN A 92 -16.49 8.25 -3.74
CA ASN A 92 -15.79 7.92 -2.52
C ASN A 92 -16.82 7.54 -1.42
N PRO A 93 -16.51 6.54 -0.59
CA PRO A 93 -15.31 5.69 -0.60
C PRO A 93 -15.39 4.55 -1.64
N VAL A 94 -14.22 4.01 -2.04
CA VAL A 94 -14.11 2.75 -2.78
C VAL A 94 -14.05 1.60 -1.79
N TYR A 95 -14.85 0.55 -2.01
CA TYR A 95 -14.81 -0.64 -1.19
C TYR A 95 -13.81 -1.66 -1.73
N VAL A 96 -12.93 -2.15 -0.86
CA VAL A 96 -12.05 -3.28 -1.15
C VAL A 96 -12.59 -4.49 -0.42
N VAL A 97 -12.95 -5.54 -1.16
CA VAL A 97 -13.57 -6.77 -0.66
C VAL A 97 -12.75 -8.00 -1.03
N GLU A 98 -13.04 -9.15 -0.40
CA GLU A 98 -12.46 -10.42 -0.83
C GLU A 98 -13.30 -11.06 -1.92
N GLY A 99 -12.68 -11.20 -3.10
CA GLY A 99 -13.26 -11.87 -4.25
C GLY A 99 -14.20 -11.05 -5.12
N GLU A 100 -14.24 -11.44 -6.38
CA GLU A 100 -14.92 -10.73 -7.46
C GLU A 100 -16.45 -10.72 -7.29
N ALA A 101 -17.01 -11.76 -6.71
CA ALA A 101 -18.47 -11.84 -6.49
C ALA A 101 -18.96 -10.78 -5.52
N CYS A 102 -18.17 -10.46 -4.49
CA CYS A 102 -18.46 -9.40 -3.55
C CYS A 102 -18.37 -8.03 -4.22
N ALA A 103 -17.32 -7.79 -5.01
CA ALA A 103 -17.18 -6.54 -5.77
C ALA A 103 -18.34 -6.35 -6.75
N ASP A 104 -18.74 -7.38 -7.48
CA ASP A 104 -19.89 -7.34 -8.39
C ASP A 104 -21.22 -7.07 -7.66
N ALA A 105 -21.39 -7.65 -6.48
CA ALA A 105 -22.62 -7.46 -5.70
C ALA A 105 -22.78 -6.00 -5.24
N LEU A 106 -21.72 -5.40 -4.74
CA LEU A 106 -21.70 -3.99 -4.33
C LEU A 106 -21.88 -3.06 -5.54
N ALA A 107 -21.19 -3.33 -6.64
CA ALA A 107 -21.27 -2.52 -7.85
C ALA A 107 -22.67 -2.49 -8.47
N ARG A 108 -23.45 -3.58 -8.36
CA ARG A 108 -24.88 -3.61 -8.78
C ARG A 108 -25.74 -2.61 -8.02
N LEU A 109 -25.37 -2.29 -6.79
CA LEU A 109 -26.06 -1.32 -5.94
C LEU A 109 -25.51 0.11 -6.11
N GLY A 110 -24.61 0.33 -7.09
CA GLY A 110 -24.00 1.63 -7.34
C GLY A 110 -22.88 1.99 -6.36
N VAL A 111 -22.37 1.01 -5.60
CA VAL A 111 -21.23 1.20 -4.69
C VAL A 111 -19.93 0.89 -5.43
N ALA A 112 -19.00 1.83 -5.46
CA ALA A 112 -17.69 1.62 -6.06
C ALA A 112 -16.95 0.53 -5.28
N ALA A 113 -16.64 -0.60 -5.93
CA ALA A 113 -16.00 -1.74 -5.29
C ALA A 113 -14.95 -2.38 -6.18
N THR A 114 -13.93 -2.95 -5.57
CA THR A 114 -12.84 -3.67 -6.21
C THR A 114 -12.32 -4.79 -5.31
N THR A 115 -11.50 -5.66 -5.87
CA THR A 115 -10.76 -6.69 -5.13
C THR A 115 -9.41 -6.94 -5.77
N SER A 116 -8.46 -7.38 -4.96
CA SER A 116 -7.19 -7.95 -5.45
C SER A 116 -7.30 -9.45 -5.78
N GLY A 117 -8.43 -10.07 -5.48
CA GLY A 117 -8.66 -11.51 -5.54
C GLY A 117 -8.73 -12.13 -4.14
N GLY A 118 -8.07 -13.24 -3.88
CA GLY A 118 -8.07 -13.89 -2.55
C GLY A 118 -7.02 -13.32 -1.58
N CYS A 119 -7.02 -13.84 -0.36
CA CYS A 119 -6.21 -13.36 0.77
C CYS A 119 -4.69 -13.27 0.50
N GLU A 120 -4.14 -14.09 -0.37
CA GLU A 120 -2.71 -14.09 -0.74
C GLU A 120 -2.35 -13.02 -1.80
N SER A 121 -3.34 -12.40 -2.43
CA SER A 121 -3.11 -11.51 -3.58
C SER A 121 -2.70 -10.09 -3.20
N ALA A 122 -2.96 -9.65 -1.97
CA ALA A 122 -2.66 -8.30 -1.50
C ALA A 122 -1.20 -7.87 -1.74
N ASN A 123 -0.25 -8.83 -1.62
CA ASN A 123 1.19 -8.59 -1.77
C ASN A 123 1.66 -8.46 -3.23
N THR A 124 0.86 -8.91 -4.18
CA THR A 124 1.25 -9.03 -5.58
C THR A 124 0.42 -8.15 -6.51
N THR A 125 -0.52 -7.40 -5.95
CA THR A 125 -1.44 -6.52 -6.66
C THR A 125 -0.89 -5.10 -6.75
N ASP A 126 -1.11 -4.44 -7.87
CA ASP A 126 -0.87 -3.03 -8.06
C ASP A 126 -2.03 -2.23 -7.45
N TRP A 127 -1.74 -1.50 -6.37
CA TRP A 127 -2.71 -0.67 -5.65
C TRP A 127 -2.72 0.80 -6.11
N THR A 128 -1.82 1.18 -7.03
CA THR A 128 -1.69 2.58 -7.49
C THR A 128 -2.98 3.20 -8.04
N PRO A 129 -3.91 2.44 -8.65
CA PRO A 129 -5.20 3.00 -9.08
C PRO A 129 -6.07 3.58 -7.95
N LEU A 130 -5.76 3.22 -6.68
CA LEU A 130 -6.47 3.73 -5.50
C LEU A 130 -5.70 4.85 -4.78
N GLN A 131 -4.54 5.25 -5.26
CA GLN A 131 -3.69 6.23 -4.60
C GLN A 131 -4.45 7.50 -4.19
N GLY A 132 -4.28 7.90 -2.93
CA GLY A 132 -4.88 9.11 -2.38
C GLY A 132 -6.40 9.07 -2.18
N ARG A 133 -7.08 7.95 -2.47
CA ARG A 133 -8.54 7.82 -2.33
C ARG A 133 -8.96 7.49 -0.90
N SER A 134 -10.23 7.75 -0.61
CA SER A 134 -10.91 7.19 0.56
C SER A 134 -11.33 5.75 0.26
N VAL A 135 -10.94 4.80 1.11
CA VAL A 135 -11.18 3.37 0.92
C VAL A 135 -11.79 2.76 2.17
N ARG A 136 -12.79 1.90 1.98
CA ARG A 136 -13.35 1.05 3.03
C ARG A 136 -13.05 -0.41 2.74
N VAL A 137 -12.37 -1.09 3.64
CA VAL A 137 -12.06 -2.51 3.52
C VAL A 137 -13.18 -3.31 4.18
N TRP A 138 -13.80 -4.21 3.43
CA TRP A 138 -14.82 -5.14 3.94
C TRP A 138 -14.28 -6.58 3.82
N PRO A 139 -13.65 -7.10 4.88
CA PRO A 139 -13.13 -8.46 4.89
C PRO A 139 -14.23 -9.51 5.09
N ASP A 140 -13.94 -10.76 4.77
CA ASP A 140 -14.72 -11.90 5.21
C ASP A 140 -14.65 -12.03 6.75
N ASN A 141 -15.70 -12.56 7.38
CA ASN A 141 -15.80 -12.69 8.83
C ASN A 141 -15.04 -13.91 9.35
N ASP A 142 -13.70 -13.93 9.12
CA ASP A 142 -12.81 -14.97 9.63
C ASP A 142 -11.37 -14.45 9.84
N ALA A 143 -10.49 -15.31 10.34
CA ALA A 143 -9.08 -14.95 10.60
C ALA A 143 -8.30 -14.64 9.32
N ALA A 144 -8.64 -15.27 8.18
CA ALA A 144 -8.01 -15.01 6.90
C ALA A 144 -8.41 -13.62 6.37
N GLY A 145 -9.71 -13.27 6.49
CA GLY A 145 -10.24 -11.95 6.17
C GLY A 145 -9.62 -10.85 7.01
N ALA A 146 -9.46 -11.08 8.32
CA ALA A 146 -8.76 -10.12 9.18
C ALA A 146 -7.30 -9.90 8.76
N LYS A 147 -6.58 -10.96 8.39
CA LYS A 147 -5.21 -10.87 7.86
C LYS A 147 -5.16 -10.14 6.52
N TYR A 148 -6.10 -10.43 5.64
CA TYR A 148 -6.24 -9.72 4.36
C TYR A 148 -6.47 -8.22 4.58
N ALA A 149 -7.43 -7.86 5.43
CA ALA A 149 -7.74 -6.46 5.73
C ALA A 149 -6.53 -5.70 6.29
N ALA A 150 -5.76 -6.33 7.19
CA ALA A 150 -4.53 -5.73 7.73
C ALA A 150 -3.50 -5.47 6.62
N GLY A 151 -3.22 -6.45 5.77
CA GLY A 151 -2.24 -6.33 4.67
C GLY A 151 -2.67 -5.31 3.60
N VAL A 152 -3.96 -5.25 3.26
CA VAL A 152 -4.53 -4.26 2.34
C VAL A 152 -4.44 -2.86 2.94
N THR A 153 -4.83 -2.70 4.20
CA THR A 153 -4.81 -1.41 4.90
C THR A 153 -3.41 -0.82 4.96
N GLU A 154 -2.40 -1.63 5.28
CA GLU A 154 -1.00 -1.21 5.29
C GLU A 154 -0.56 -0.64 3.94
N ARG A 155 -0.84 -1.37 2.84
CA ARG A 155 -0.47 -0.95 1.48
C ARG A 155 -1.18 0.29 1.00
N LEU A 156 -2.48 0.38 1.25
CA LEU A 156 -3.26 1.54 0.86
C LEU A 156 -2.82 2.80 1.60
N ARG A 157 -2.50 2.69 2.89
CA ARG A 157 -1.94 3.81 3.66
C ARG A 157 -0.57 4.23 3.15
N ALA A 158 0.27 3.29 2.76
CA ALA A 158 1.60 3.59 2.20
C ALA A 158 1.54 4.42 0.91
N ILE A 159 0.42 4.35 0.16
CA ILE A 159 0.19 5.16 -1.04
C ILE A 159 -0.76 6.36 -0.79
N GLY A 160 -0.94 6.74 0.48
CA GLY A 160 -1.67 7.95 0.87
C GLY A 160 -3.19 7.83 0.89
N CYS A 161 -3.75 6.61 0.90
CA CYS A 161 -5.20 6.43 1.06
C CYS A 161 -5.65 6.69 2.50
N VAL A 162 -6.88 7.23 2.64
CA VAL A 162 -7.61 7.23 3.91
C VAL A 162 -8.37 5.92 3.99
N VAL A 163 -8.02 5.05 4.96
CA VAL A 163 -8.55 3.69 5.02
C VAL A 163 -9.34 3.45 6.29
N GLU A 164 -10.58 3.01 6.16
CA GLU A 164 -11.43 2.47 7.21
C GLU A 164 -11.63 0.97 6.98
N CYS A 165 -11.68 0.19 8.05
CA CYS A 165 -12.06 -1.22 7.99
C CYS A 165 -13.46 -1.39 8.59
N LEU A 166 -14.36 -2.12 7.92
CA LEU A 166 -15.69 -2.39 8.47
C LEU A 166 -15.59 -3.30 9.70
N ASP A 167 -16.44 -3.05 10.65
CA ASP A 167 -16.61 -3.91 11.82
C ASP A 167 -17.53 -5.10 11.50
N VAL A 168 -16.97 -6.12 10.86
CA VAL A 168 -17.73 -7.29 10.42
C VAL A 168 -18.33 -8.07 11.57
N ALA A 169 -17.76 -7.98 12.77
CA ALA A 169 -18.34 -8.60 13.97
C ALA A 169 -19.67 -7.93 14.36
N ALA A 170 -19.80 -6.62 14.11
CA ALA A 170 -21.03 -5.89 14.38
C ALA A 170 -22.13 -6.13 13.31
N LEU A 171 -21.79 -6.76 12.16
CA LEU A 171 -22.74 -7.00 11.07
C LEU A 171 -23.59 -8.26 11.27
N GLY A 172 -23.34 -9.07 12.31
CA GLY A 172 -24.09 -10.30 12.56
C GLY A 172 -23.88 -11.41 11.52
N LEU A 173 -22.78 -11.37 10.77
CA LEU A 173 -22.44 -12.37 9.78
C LEU A 173 -22.03 -13.70 10.43
N PRO A 174 -22.34 -14.85 9.82
CA PRO A 174 -21.82 -16.14 10.25
C PRO A 174 -20.30 -16.21 10.08
N ASP A 175 -19.68 -17.23 10.66
CA ASP A 175 -18.27 -17.55 10.38
C ASP A 175 -18.04 -17.69 8.87
N LYS A 176 -16.99 -17.06 8.36
CA LYS A 176 -16.65 -16.93 6.92
C LYS A 176 -17.70 -16.22 6.05
N GLY A 177 -18.66 -15.55 6.69
CA GLY A 177 -19.65 -14.73 5.98
C GLY A 177 -19.00 -13.54 5.29
N ASP A 178 -19.43 -13.25 4.08
CA ASP A 178 -18.94 -12.16 3.24
C ASP A 178 -20.03 -11.09 2.99
N CYS A 179 -19.73 -10.09 2.17
CA CYS A 179 -20.70 -9.04 1.87
C CYS A 179 -21.90 -9.56 1.05
N VAL A 180 -21.76 -10.66 0.31
CA VAL A 180 -22.88 -11.29 -0.41
C VAL A 180 -23.84 -11.94 0.58
N ASP A 181 -23.32 -12.54 1.65
CA ASP A 181 -24.14 -13.12 2.71
C ASP A 181 -24.91 -12.02 3.47
N TRP A 182 -24.24 -10.89 3.72
CA TRP A 182 -24.91 -9.73 4.32
C TRP A 182 -26.04 -9.19 3.43
N LEU A 183 -25.79 -9.03 2.12
CA LEU A 183 -26.78 -8.58 1.15
C LEU A 183 -27.94 -9.58 0.99
N ALA A 184 -27.68 -10.88 1.13
CA ALA A 184 -28.73 -11.89 1.13
C ALA A 184 -29.68 -11.76 2.33
N GLN A 185 -29.17 -11.29 3.49
CA GLN A 185 -29.98 -10.98 4.67
C GLN A 185 -30.68 -9.61 4.58
N HIS A 186 -30.20 -8.71 3.70
CA HIS A 186 -30.72 -7.37 3.51
C HIS A 186 -31.03 -7.11 2.01
N PRO A 187 -32.03 -7.78 1.43
CA PRO A 187 -32.29 -7.75 -0.01
C PRO A 187 -32.67 -6.37 -0.54
N GLU A 188 -33.19 -5.50 0.33
CA GLU A 188 -33.58 -4.12 -0.02
C GLU A 188 -32.49 -3.09 0.30
N ALA A 189 -31.26 -3.55 0.63
CA ALA A 189 -30.19 -2.66 1.02
C ALA A 189 -29.83 -1.66 -0.10
N THR A 190 -29.66 -0.43 0.26
CA THR A 190 -29.28 0.68 -0.62
C THR A 190 -27.79 1.00 -0.45
N ALA A 191 -27.21 1.74 -1.43
CA ALA A 191 -25.86 2.25 -1.31
C ALA A 191 -25.68 3.12 -0.06
N ALA A 192 -26.69 3.91 0.33
CA ALA A 192 -26.62 4.76 1.51
C ALA A 192 -26.50 3.93 2.81
N GLU A 193 -27.22 2.83 2.92
CA GLU A 193 -27.13 1.93 4.07
C GLU A 193 -25.77 1.24 4.12
N ILE A 194 -25.21 0.83 2.97
CA ILE A 194 -23.86 0.27 2.90
C ILE A 194 -22.83 1.30 3.37
N HIS A 195 -22.97 2.56 2.97
CA HIS A 195 -22.08 3.63 3.43
C HIS A 195 -22.23 3.95 4.93
N ALA A 196 -23.37 3.66 5.51
CA ALA A 196 -23.64 3.84 6.96
C ALA A 196 -23.14 2.68 7.83
N LEU A 197 -22.66 1.57 7.26
CA LEU A 197 -22.17 0.42 8.02
C LEU A 197 -21.06 0.82 8.99
N PRO A 198 -21.00 0.21 10.18
CA PRO A 198 -20.01 0.54 11.19
C PRO A 198 -18.60 0.17 10.73
N ALA A 199 -17.66 1.07 10.98
CA ALA A 199 -16.22 0.79 10.83
C ALA A 199 -15.62 0.48 12.22
N VAL A 200 -14.61 -0.35 12.24
CA VAL A 200 -13.80 -0.57 13.43
C VAL A 200 -13.32 0.78 13.92
N LYS A 201 -13.71 1.17 15.12
CA LYS A 201 -13.14 2.35 15.77
C LYS A 201 -11.63 2.11 15.84
N GLN A 202 -10.89 2.73 14.96
CA GLN A 202 -9.48 2.81 15.16
C GLN A 202 -9.31 3.56 16.48
N THR A 203 -8.99 2.83 17.55
CA THR A 203 -8.18 3.45 18.58
C THR A 203 -7.01 4.00 17.82
N ALA A 204 -7.00 5.32 17.66
CA ALA A 204 -5.85 5.99 17.10
C ALA A 204 -4.69 5.37 17.85
N HIS A 205 -3.90 4.55 17.17
CA HIS A 205 -2.57 4.27 17.62
C HIS A 205 -1.85 5.63 17.49
N ASN A 206 -2.19 6.53 18.41
CA ASN A 206 -1.35 7.64 18.81
C ASN A 206 -0.08 7.08 19.50
N GLY A 207 0.42 5.97 18.97
CA GLY A 207 1.74 5.44 19.26
C GLY A 207 2.80 6.00 18.33
N GLY A 208 2.43 6.83 17.37
CA GLY A 208 3.34 7.79 16.79
C GLY A 208 3.24 9.05 17.64
N THR A 209 4.16 9.30 18.53
CA THR A 209 4.57 10.67 18.86
C THR A 209 4.53 11.44 17.55
N ALA A 210 3.79 12.58 17.54
CA ALA A 210 3.82 13.49 16.39
C ALA A 210 5.27 13.54 15.91
N PRO A 211 5.55 13.48 14.59
CA PRO A 211 6.92 13.45 14.09
C PRO A 211 7.69 14.49 14.88
N GLU A 212 8.65 14.05 15.68
CA GLU A 212 9.48 14.98 16.43
C GLU A 212 10.05 15.92 15.37
N PRO A 213 9.92 17.24 15.54
CA PRO A 213 10.48 18.16 14.57
C PRO A 213 11.91 17.70 14.29
N LEU A 214 12.31 17.59 13.04
CA LEU A 214 13.68 17.24 12.62
C LEU A 214 14.73 18.13 13.29
N ARG A 215 14.29 19.22 13.89
CA ARG A 215 15.06 20.09 14.76
C ARG A 215 14.47 19.97 16.18
N ARG A 216 15.13 19.17 17.02
CA ARG A 216 14.97 19.35 18.46
C ARG A 216 15.23 20.83 18.76
N PRO A 217 14.40 21.51 19.55
CA PRO A 217 14.78 22.79 20.10
C PRO A 217 16.05 22.54 20.91
N LEU A 218 17.20 22.87 20.32
CA LEU A 218 18.46 22.81 21.03
C LEU A 218 18.40 23.87 22.15
N PRO A 219 18.89 23.57 23.33
CA PRO A 219 19.04 24.61 24.35
C PRO A 219 19.85 25.76 23.75
N PRO A 220 19.60 27.00 24.15
CA PRO A 220 20.38 28.14 23.67
C PRO A 220 21.86 27.81 23.74
N ALA A 221 22.59 28.00 22.64
CA ALA A 221 24.02 27.75 22.61
C ALA A 221 24.71 28.63 23.66
N GLU A 222 25.53 28.06 24.51
CA GLU A 222 26.35 28.84 25.41
C GLU A 222 27.29 29.74 24.59
N PRO A 223 27.55 30.97 25.04
CA PRO A 223 28.50 31.85 24.37
C PRO A 223 29.87 31.17 24.25
N TYR A 224 30.48 31.19 23.09
CA TYR A 224 31.81 30.65 22.87
C TYR A 224 32.84 31.42 23.73
N PRO A 225 33.64 30.76 24.52
CA PRO A 225 34.48 31.42 25.53
C PRO A 225 35.76 32.03 24.92
N LEU A 226 35.63 33.13 24.16
CA LEU A 226 36.77 33.80 23.53
C LEU A 226 37.84 34.28 24.55
N ASP A 227 37.43 34.57 25.77
CA ASP A 227 38.32 34.98 26.85
C ASP A 227 39.27 33.85 27.30
N ALA A 228 38.87 32.59 27.15
CA ALA A 228 39.69 31.43 27.42
C ALA A 228 40.91 31.30 26.49
N LEU A 229 40.91 32.00 25.36
CA LEU A 229 42.01 32.02 24.39
C LEU A 229 43.14 32.97 24.80
N GLY A 230 43.03 33.64 25.94
CA GLY A 230 44.00 34.62 26.42
C GLY A 230 43.97 35.95 25.68
N ASP A 231 44.82 36.88 26.10
CA ASP A 231 44.75 38.26 25.63
C ASP A 231 45.04 38.42 24.14
N VAL A 232 46.03 37.69 23.61
CA VAL A 232 46.43 37.84 22.21
C VAL A 232 45.44 37.20 21.27
N LEU A 233 45.19 35.89 21.39
CA LEU A 233 44.33 35.13 20.50
C LEU A 233 42.87 35.52 20.70
N GLY A 234 42.44 35.68 21.94
CA GLY A 234 41.09 36.14 22.26
C GLY A 234 40.81 37.57 21.77
N GLY A 235 41.81 38.46 21.90
CA GLY A 235 41.74 39.81 21.34
C GLY A 235 41.59 39.83 19.82
N ALA A 236 42.38 39.01 19.11
CA ALA A 236 42.29 38.86 17.68
C ALA A 236 40.92 38.29 17.24
N ALA A 237 40.41 37.25 17.89
CA ALA A 237 39.11 36.64 17.59
C ALA A 237 37.95 37.64 17.83
N LYS A 238 38.01 38.44 18.91
CA LYS A 238 37.03 39.50 19.18
C LYS A 238 37.05 40.60 18.12
N ALA A 239 38.25 40.96 17.63
CA ALA A 239 38.39 41.96 16.56
C ALA A 239 37.77 41.46 15.25
N ILE A 240 38.06 40.19 14.87
CA ILE A 240 37.49 39.57 13.70
C ILE A 240 35.94 39.49 13.83
N HIS A 241 35.44 39.04 14.96
CA HIS A 241 34.00 38.95 15.21
C HIS A 241 33.29 40.30 15.04
N ARG A 242 33.91 41.39 15.52
CA ARG A 242 33.35 42.73 15.42
C ARG A 242 33.26 43.23 13.97
N VAL A 243 34.26 42.91 13.14
CA VAL A 243 34.36 43.40 11.77
C VAL A 243 33.58 42.52 10.83
N VAL A 244 33.70 41.19 10.93
CA VAL A 244 33.16 40.23 9.96
C VAL A 244 31.74 39.83 10.36
N GLN A 245 31.32 40.03 11.61
CA GLN A 245 29.99 39.61 12.13
C GLN A 245 29.76 38.09 12.03
N ALA A 246 30.82 37.27 11.88
CA ALA A 246 30.74 35.84 11.90
C ALA A 246 30.51 35.32 13.34
N PRO A 247 29.91 34.12 13.54
CA PRO A 247 29.76 33.53 14.86
C PRO A 247 31.09 33.47 15.65
N ALA A 248 31.05 33.80 16.94
CA ALA A 248 32.24 33.88 17.78
C ALA A 248 33.09 32.60 17.74
N GLY A 249 32.47 31.43 17.71
CA GLY A 249 33.17 30.14 17.58
C GLY A 249 33.95 30.00 16.26
N LEU A 250 33.47 30.50 15.15
CA LEU A 250 34.20 30.50 13.86
C LEU A 250 35.41 31.45 13.93
N CYS A 251 35.25 32.63 14.54
CA CYS A 251 36.34 33.57 14.73
C CYS A 251 37.43 32.97 15.63
N GLY A 252 37.05 32.34 16.74
CA GLY A 252 37.99 31.65 17.64
C GLY A 252 38.73 30.52 16.94
N GLN A 253 38.04 29.68 16.22
CA GLN A 253 38.63 28.56 15.47
C GLN A 253 39.60 29.04 14.39
N SER A 254 39.28 30.11 13.67
CA SER A 254 40.16 30.69 12.65
C SER A 254 41.48 31.19 13.26
N VAL A 255 41.41 31.86 14.42
CA VAL A 255 42.61 32.36 15.11
C VAL A 255 43.45 31.20 15.66
N LEU A 256 42.81 30.16 16.24
CA LEU A 256 43.53 28.96 16.68
C LEU A 256 44.22 28.24 15.54
N SER A 257 43.57 28.11 14.39
CA SER A 257 44.16 27.49 13.20
C SER A 257 45.39 28.27 12.72
N ALA A 258 45.29 29.60 12.69
CA ALA A 258 46.44 30.45 12.32
C ALA A 258 47.58 30.35 13.32
N ALA A 259 47.28 30.28 14.61
CA ALA A 259 48.27 30.11 15.66
C ALA A 259 48.96 28.74 15.62
N SER A 260 48.18 27.67 15.36
CA SER A 260 48.71 26.32 15.16
C SER A 260 49.67 26.27 13.96
N LEU A 261 49.28 26.86 12.85
CA LEU A 261 50.12 26.95 11.66
C LEU A 261 51.43 27.70 11.95
N ALA A 262 51.39 28.80 12.70
CA ALA A 262 52.58 29.59 13.08
C ALA A 262 53.49 28.82 14.02
N ALA A 263 52.94 28.00 14.92
CA ALA A 263 53.68 27.20 15.88
C ALA A 263 54.24 25.89 15.30
N GLN A 264 53.73 25.42 14.19
CA GLN A 264 54.05 24.11 13.60
C GLN A 264 55.52 23.84 13.33
N ALA A 265 56.31 24.89 13.07
CA ALA A 265 57.75 24.78 12.88
C ALA A 265 58.55 24.70 14.22
N HIS A 266 57.90 24.92 15.36
CA HIS A 266 58.54 25.06 16.67
C HIS A 266 58.11 24.03 17.72
N ALA A 267 56.95 23.35 17.48
CA ALA A 267 56.42 22.40 18.43
C ALA A 267 55.55 21.34 17.73
N ASP A 268 55.60 20.11 18.26
CA ASP A 268 54.75 19.01 17.85
C ASP A 268 53.87 18.56 19.02
N VAL A 269 52.71 18.00 18.73
CA VAL A 269 51.83 17.38 19.72
C VAL A 269 52.09 15.88 19.78
N PHE A 270 52.25 15.35 20.97
CA PHE A 270 52.41 13.92 21.16
C PHE A 270 51.08 13.24 21.25
N THR A 271 50.71 12.48 20.22
CA THR A 271 49.47 11.71 20.19
C THR A 271 49.79 10.21 20.03
N HIS A 272 49.16 9.37 20.87
CA HIS A 272 49.30 7.90 20.77
C HIS A 272 50.74 7.36 20.62
N GLY A 273 51.71 8.04 21.19
CA GLY A 273 53.11 7.61 21.20
C GLY A 273 53.94 8.03 19.99
N ALA A 274 53.41 8.86 19.10
CA ALA A 274 54.16 9.49 18.01
C ALA A 274 53.98 11.02 18.05
N PRO A 275 55.01 11.82 17.74
CA PRO A 275 54.86 13.26 17.58
C PRO A 275 54.06 13.56 16.32
N GLU A 276 53.05 14.42 16.45
CA GLU A 276 52.22 14.92 15.34
C GLU A 276 52.44 16.44 15.23
N PRO A 277 52.51 16.99 14.00
CA PRO A 277 52.64 18.43 13.81
C PRO A 277 51.39 19.15 14.32
N LEU A 278 51.57 20.30 14.93
CA LEU A 278 50.52 21.15 15.45
C LEU A 278 49.58 21.70 14.35
#